data_e58e083fc852e97cb1102d711df1783c
#
_entry.id   e58e083fc852e97cb1102d711df1783c
#
_cell.length_a   1.000
_cell.length_b   1.000
_cell.length_c   1.000
_cell.angle_alpha   90.00
_cell.angle_beta   90.00
_cell.angle_gamma   90.00
#
_symmetry.space_group_name_H-M   'P 1'
#
loop_
_entity.id
_entity.type
_entity.pdbx_description
1 polymer ?
#
loop_
_entity_poly.entity_id
_entity_poly.type
_entity_poly.pdbx_seq_one_letter_code
_entity_poly.pdbx_strand_id
1 'polypeptide(L)'
;MLVGMSTPYIEWQPNFSVGIEKIDKQHQHLISLINQLAAAIANGHSRETLARVLDGLVDYARWHFLDEEKHIAEKLEPDLLHSHQAEHDQYLATVLSLQQDFETGAIDLDEQTLTFLFHWMGTHILGSDKHALL
;
A
#
# COMPACT_ATOMS: atom_id res chain seq x y z
N MET A 1 -18.60 20.87 4.01
CA MET A 1 -18.19 20.21 4.03
C MET A 1 -17.50 19.83 3.88
N LEU A 2 -17.17 19.58 3.59
CA LEU A 2 -16.52 19.12 3.51
C LEU A 2 -15.89 18.50 3.73
N VAL A 3 -16.45 19.04 3.82
CA VAL A 3 -15.82 18.43 4.75
C VAL A 3 -14.62 17.55 4.43
N GLY A 4 -13.84 17.15 5.23
CA GLY A 4 -12.66 16.36 5.08
C GLY A 4 -12.62 15.31 3.99
N MET A 5 -13.60 15.33 3.16
CA MET A 5 -13.70 14.38 2.07
C MET A 5 -12.56 14.43 1.10
N SER A 6 -11.98 15.60 0.92
CA SER A 6 -10.88 15.76 0.00
C SER A 6 -9.53 15.65 0.71
N THR A 7 -9.52 15.44 2.04
CA THR A 7 -8.28 15.33 2.79
C THR A 7 -7.72 13.92 2.61
N PRO A 8 -6.49 13.76 2.13
CA PRO A 8 -5.90 12.43 2.04
C PRO A 8 -5.67 11.85 3.43
N TYR A 9 -5.79 10.54 3.56
CA TYR A 9 -5.51 9.85 4.81
C TYR A 9 -4.05 9.94 5.17
N ILE A 10 -3.18 10.00 4.17
CA ILE A 10 -1.75 10.10 4.39
C ILE A 10 -1.15 11.01 3.32
N GLU A 11 -0.25 11.89 3.74
CA GLU A 11 0.50 12.75 2.84
C GLU A 11 1.95 12.33 2.83
N TRP A 12 2.57 12.42 1.65
CA TRP A 12 3.99 12.17 1.54
C TRP A 12 4.77 13.16 2.41
N GLN A 13 5.69 12.64 3.20
CA GLN A 13 6.58 13.44 4.04
C GLN A 13 8.02 13.19 3.62
N PRO A 14 8.90 14.21 3.75
CA PRO A 14 10.32 14.02 3.38
C PRO A 14 10.98 12.85 4.10
N ASN A 15 10.57 12.55 5.34
CA ASN A 15 11.15 11.44 6.08
C ASN A 15 10.71 10.07 5.60
N PHE A 16 9.78 10.00 4.64
CA PHE A 16 9.42 8.74 3.98
C PHE A 16 10.46 8.33 2.93
N SER A 17 11.34 9.24 2.51
CA SER A 17 12.32 8.92 1.47
C SER A 17 13.27 7.81 1.92
N VAL A 18 13.51 6.87 1.01
CA VAL A 18 14.49 5.80 1.20
C VAL A 18 15.81 6.10 0.47
N GLY A 19 15.96 7.31 -0.06
CA GLY A 19 17.17 7.72 -0.74
C GLY A 19 17.30 7.25 -2.18
N ILE A 20 16.29 6.60 -2.71
CA ILE A 20 16.26 6.12 -4.10
C ILE A 20 15.03 6.73 -4.76
N GLU A 21 15.25 7.67 -5.67
CA GLU A 21 14.16 8.43 -6.29
C GLU A 21 13.10 7.54 -6.91
N LYS A 22 13.51 6.49 -7.61
CA LYS A 22 12.58 5.57 -8.26
C LYS A 22 11.65 4.90 -7.24
N ILE A 23 12.20 4.45 -6.13
CA ILE A 23 11.42 3.80 -5.08
C ILE A 23 10.52 4.81 -4.36
N ASP A 24 11.04 6.02 -4.11
CA ASP A 24 10.24 7.08 -3.51
C ASP A 24 9.01 7.41 -4.35
N LYS A 25 9.17 7.49 -5.65
CA LYS A 25 8.05 7.74 -6.57
C LYS A 25 7.03 6.61 -6.53
N GLN A 26 7.50 5.37 -6.42
CA GLN A 26 6.61 4.22 -6.29
C GLN A 26 5.82 4.27 -4.99
N HIS A 27 6.46 4.63 -3.89
CA HIS A 27 5.79 4.81 -2.60
C HIS A 27 4.75 5.93 -2.66
N GLN A 28 5.09 7.04 -3.30
CA GLN A 28 4.15 8.14 -3.48
C GLN A 28 2.92 7.69 -4.29
N HIS A 29 3.14 6.88 -5.30
CA HIS A 29 2.04 6.35 -6.11
C HIS A 29 1.15 5.40 -5.32
N LEU A 30 1.75 4.52 -4.51
CA LEU A 30 0.99 3.62 -3.63
C LEU A 30 0.10 4.42 -2.67
N ILE A 31 0.67 5.44 -2.04
CA ILE A 31 -0.06 6.33 -1.14
C ILE A 31 -1.23 6.99 -1.88
N SER A 32 -0.98 7.44 -3.11
CA SER A 32 -2.02 8.04 -3.95
C SER A 32 -3.16 7.05 -4.22
N LEU A 33 -2.84 5.79 -4.52
CA LEU A 33 -3.84 4.77 -4.78
C LEU A 33 -4.69 4.48 -3.54
N ILE A 34 -4.07 4.41 -2.37
CA ILE A 34 -4.80 4.21 -1.12
C ILE A 34 -5.71 5.41 -0.84
N ASN A 35 -5.21 6.63 -1.07
CA ASN A 35 -6.02 7.83 -0.92
C ASN A 35 -7.19 7.87 -1.89
N GLN A 36 -6.99 7.37 -3.11
CA GLN A 36 -8.09 7.25 -4.09
C GLN A 36 -9.16 6.28 -3.61
N LEU A 37 -8.75 5.16 -3.03
CA LEU A 37 -9.69 4.22 -2.44
C LEU A 37 -10.46 4.86 -1.28
N ALA A 38 -9.75 5.59 -0.43
CA ALA A 38 -10.38 6.31 0.69
C ALA A 38 -11.42 7.30 0.20
N ALA A 39 -11.08 8.08 -0.84
CA ALA A 39 -12.01 9.05 -1.41
C ALA A 39 -13.23 8.37 -2.03
N ALA A 40 -13.01 7.25 -2.73
CA ALA A 40 -14.10 6.51 -3.35
C ALA A 40 -15.07 5.95 -2.30
N ILE A 41 -14.55 5.44 -1.19
CA ILE A 41 -15.39 4.96 -0.09
C ILE A 41 -16.18 6.13 0.53
N ALA A 42 -15.49 7.24 0.81
CA ALA A 42 -16.12 8.41 1.42
C ALA A 42 -17.23 9.01 0.55
N ASN A 43 -17.05 8.95 -0.77
CA ASN A 43 -18.02 9.48 -1.72
C ASN A 43 -19.14 8.51 -2.08
N GLY A 44 -19.16 7.33 -1.47
CA GLY A 44 -20.24 6.37 -1.66
C GLY A 44 -20.27 5.74 -3.05
N HIS A 45 -19.11 5.56 -3.68
CA HIS A 45 -19.05 4.93 -4.99
C HIS A 45 -19.55 3.48 -4.95
N SER A 46 -19.97 2.98 -6.10
CA SER A 46 -20.49 1.62 -6.22
C SER A 46 -19.42 0.57 -5.89
N ARG A 47 -19.89 -0.62 -5.52
CA ARG A 47 -19.01 -1.75 -5.26
C ARG A 47 -18.13 -2.06 -6.48
N GLU A 48 -18.66 -1.91 -7.68
CA GLU A 48 -17.88 -2.11 -8.91
C GLU A 48 -16.72 -1.12 -9.03
N THR A 49 -16.98 0.15 -8.71
CA THR A 49 -15.92 1.17 -8.74
C THR A 49 -14.88 0.90 -7.67
N LEU A 50 -15.32 0.56 -6.45
CA LEU A 50 -14.40 0.23 -5.36
C LEU A 50 -13.55 -0.99 -5.71
N ALA A 51 -14.15 -1.99 -6.34
CA ALA A 51 -13.41 -3.19 -6.76
C ALA A 51 -12.31 -2.84 -7.76
N ARG A 52 -12.60 -1.96 -8.72
CA ARG A 52 -11.59 -1.53 -9.71
C ARG A 52 -10.44 -0.76 -9.08
N VAL A 53 -10.75 0.12 -8.13
CA VAL A 53 -9.70 0.87 -7.44
C VAL A 53 -8.83 -0.07 -6.61
N LEU A 54 -9.44 -1.01 -5.93
CA LEU A 54 -8.72 -2.01 -5.13
C LEU A 54 -7.85 -2.91 -6.02
N ASP A 55 -8.36 -3.35 -7.18
CA ASP A 55 -7.57 -4.12 -8.15
C ASP A 55 -6.32 -3.36 -8.58
N GLY A 56 -6.47 -2.08 -8.89
CA GLY A 56 -5.34 -1.24 -9.28
C GLY A 56 -4.29 -1.15 -8.20
N LEU A 57 -4.72 -0.99 -6.95
CA LEU A 57 -3.83 -0.95 -5.81
C LEU A 57 -3.07 -2.28 -5.65
N VAL A 58 -3.78 -3.40 -5.71
CA VAL A 58 -3.17 -4.74 -5.56
C VAL A 58 -2.14 -4.99 -6.67
N ASP A 59 -2.50 -4.70 -7.91
CA ASP A 59 -1.60 -4.91 -9.05
C ASP A 59 -0.34 -4.06 -8.93
N TYR A 60 -0.50 -2.80 -8.55
CA TYR A 60 0.65 -1.90 -8.41
C TYR A 60 1.54 -2.32 -7.24
N ALA A 61 0.94 -2.70 -6.11
CA ALA A 61 1.70 -3.15 -4.95
C ALA A 61 2.53 -4.39 -5.28
N ARG A 62 1.94 -5.33 -6.02
CA ARG A 62 2.64 -6.55 -6.43
C ARG A 62 3.85 -6.22 -7.30
N TRP A 63 3.67 -5.37 -8.29
CA TRP A 63 4.75 -4.94 -9.17
C TRP A 63 5.84 -4.19 -8.39
N HIS A 64 5.42 -3.25 -7.54
CA HIS A 64 6.34 -2.46 -6.72
C HIS A 64 7.19 -3.33 -5.81
N PHE A 65 6.57 -4.31 -5.14
CA PHE A 65 7.31 -5.18 -4.23
C PHE A 65 8.38 -5.98 -4.96
N LEU A 66 8.08 -6.48 -6.15
CA LEU A 66 9.07 -7.20 -6.96
C LEU A 66 10.23 -6.30 -7.37
N ASP A 67 9.94 -5.07 -7.77
CA ASP A 67 10.98 -4.12 -8.17
C ASP A 67 11.85 -3.71 -6.99
N GLU A 68 11.23 -3.43 -5.84
CA GLU A 68 11.95 -3.09 -4.62
C GLU A 68 12.85 -4.23 -4.17
N GLU A 69 12.36 -5.48 -4.22
CA GLU A 69 13.14 -6.64 -3.84
C GLU A 69 14.39 -6.80 -4.69
N LYS A 70 14.33 -6.43 -5.96
CA LYS A 70 15.52 -6.43 -6.82
C LYS A 70 16.58 -5.44 -6.32
N HIS A 71 16.15 -4.26 -5.88
CA HIS A 71 17.07 -3.27 -5.33
C HIS A 71 17.67 -3.73 -4.01
N ILE A 72 16.84 -4.33 -3.16
CA ILE A 72 17.27 -4.82 -1.85
C ILE A 72 18.25 -5.98 -2.01
N ALA A 73 18.01 -6.86 -2.96
CA ALA A 73 18.87 -8.02 -3.20
C ALA A 73 20.33 -7.64 -3.51
N GLU A 74 20.53 -6.44 -4.05
CA GLU A 74 21.88 -5.96 -4.35
C GLU A 74 22.64 -5.49 -3.10
N LYS A 75 21.92 -5.21 -2.00
CA LYS A 75 22.48 -4.57 -0.82
C LYS A 75 22.48 -5.44 0.43
N LEU A 76 21.48 -6.32 0.55
CA LEU A 76 21.24 -7.06 1.79
C LEU A 76 21.69 -8.51 1.70
N GLU A 77 22.01 -9.05 2.87
CA GLU A 77 22.25 -10.48 3.00
C GLU A 77 20.95 -11.25 2.73
N PRO A 78 21.08 -12.52 2.27
CA PRO A 78 19.90 -13.32 1.91
C PRO A 78 18.84 -13.44 3.01
N ASP A 79 19.25 -13.55 4.27
CA ASP A 79 18.29 -13.68 5.37
C ASP A 79 17.45 -12.42 5.55
N LEU A 80 18.06 -11.24 5.41
CA LEU A 80 17.36 -9.97 5.52
C LEU A 80 16.44 -9.76 4.32
N LEU A 81 16.88 -10.18 3.14
CA LEU A 81 16.04 -10.13 1.94
C LEU A 81 14.81 -11.03 2.11
N HIS A 82 14.99 -12.24 2.59
CA HIS A 82 13.88 -13.17 2.82
C HIS A 82 12.89 -12.63 3.83
N SER A 83 13.38 -11.99 4.89
CA SER A 83 12.53 -11.37 5.89
C SER A 83 11.69 -10.25 5.29
N HIS A 84 12.30 -9.43 4.43
CA HIS A 84 11.61 -8.34 3.76
C HIS A 84 10.55 -8.88 2.78
N GLN A 85 10.90 -9.91 2.02
CA GLN A 85 9.96 -10.58 1.12
C GLN A 85 8.78 -11.17 1.88
N ALA A 86 9.02 -11.72 3.06
CA ALA A 86 7.95 -12.29 3.89
C ALA A 86 6.96 -11.21 4.33
N GLU A 87 7.43 -10.00 4.63
CA GLU A 87 6.54 -8.88 4.95
C GLU A 87 5.65 -8.51 3.76
N HIS A 88 6.24 -8.44 2.56
CA HIS A 88 5.50 -8.17 1.33
C HIS A 88 4.46 -9.24 1.06
N ASP A 89 4.85 -10.51 1.19
CA ASP A 89 3.94 -11.63 0.93
C ASP A 89 2.77 -11.63 1.91
N GLN A 90 3.03 -11.33 3.18
CA GLN A 90 1.99 -11.26 4.19
C GLN A 90 0.98 -10.15 3.88
N TYR A 91 1.48 -8.99 3.48
CA TYR A 91 0.61 -7.88 3.11
C TYR A 91 -0.27 -8.25 1.91
N LEU A 92 0.34 -8.79 0.86
CA LEU A 92 -0.39 -9.19 -0.35
C LEU A 92 -1.45 -10.25 -0.02
N ALA A 93 -1.10 -11.25 0.79
CA ALA A 93 -2.05 -12.29 1.18
C ALA A 93 -3.26 -11.69 1.90
N THR A 94 -3.01 -10.74 2.80
CA THR A 94 -4.08 -10.09 3.55
C THR A 94 -4.96 -9.25 2.62
N VAL A 95 -4.35 -8.46 1.73
CA VAL A 95 -5.11 -7.61 0.80
C VAL A 95 -5.90 -8.45 -0.19
N LEU A 96 -5.32 -9.55 -0.69
CA LEU A 96 -6.02 -10.46 -1.60
C LEU A 96 -7.21 -11.12 -0.91
N SER A 97 -7.08 -11.49 0.37
CA SER A 97 -8.18 -12.03 1.14
C SER A 97 -9.29 -10.99 1.32
N LEU A 98 -8.93 -9.75 1.62
CA LEU A 98 -9.90 -8.65 1.71
C LEU A 98 -10.62 -8.44 0.37
N GLN A 99 -9.88 -8.48 -0.72
CA GLN A 99 -10.44 -8.32 -2.05
C GLN A 99 -11.45 -9.41 -2.37
N GLN A 100 -11.10 -10.65 -2.08
CA GLN A 100 -12.00 -11.78 -2.30
C GLN A 100 -13.25 -11.67 -1.46
N ASP A 101 -13.11 -11.35 -0.17
CA ASP A 101 -14.26 -11.20 0.73
C ASP A 101 -15.16 -10.05 0.30
N PHE A 102 -14.57 -8.98 -0.21
CA PHE A 102 -15.35 -7.86 -0.74
C PHE A 102 -16.11 -8.26 -2.00
N GLU A 103 -15.45 -8.95 -2.93
CA GLU A 103 -16.07 -9.38 -4.18
C GLU A 103 -17.23 -10.37 -3.97
N THR A 104 -17.12 -11.22 -2.98
CA THR A 104 -18.18 -12.19 -2.65
C THR A 104 -19.30 -11.59 -1.81
N GLY A 105 -19.15 -10.35 -1.35
CA GLY A 105 -20.13 -9.68 -0.51
C GLY A 105 -20.01 -10.00 0.97
N ALA A 106 -18.97 -10.75 1.37
CA ALA A 106 -18.78 -11.11 2.78
C ALA A 106 -18.45 -9.91 3.66
N ILE A 107 -17.76 -8.91 3.09
CA ILE A 107 -17.42 -7.67 3.80
C ILE A 107 -17.65 -6.45 2.92
N ASP A 108 -17.73 -5.29 3.57
CA ASP A 108 -17.69 -4.01 2.89
C ASP A 108 -16.31 -3.40 3.11
N LEU A 109 -15.91 -2.49 2.22
CA LEU A 109 -14.69 -1.71 2.42
C LEU A 109 -15.03 -0.51 3.29
N ASP A 110 -14.32 -0.36 4.41
CA ASP A 110 -14.61 0.64 5.43
C ASP A 110 -13.34 1.28 5.98
N GLU A 111 -13.49 2.11 7.01
CA GLU A 111 -12.37 2.78 7.65
C GLU A 111 -11.37 1.83 8.27
N GLN A 112 -11.81 0.68 8.77
CA GLN A 112 -10.88 -0.30 9.35
C GLN A 112 -9.96 -0.85 8.28
N THR A 113 -10.48 -1.13 7.09
CA THR A 113 -9.69 -1.56 5.95
C THR A 113 -8.66 -0.51 5.59
N LEU A 114 -9.09 0.75 5.51
CA LEU A 114 -8.18 1.86 5.19
C LEU A 114 -7.11 2.02 6.26
N THR A 115 -7.49 1.94 7.53
CA THR A 115 -6.54 2.05 8.64
C THR A 115 -5.48 0.97 8.56
N PHE A 116 -5.87 -0.27 8.24
CA PHE A 116 -4.92 -1.36 8.05
C PHE A 116 -3.94 -1.04 6.91
N LEU A 117 -4.45 -0.60 5.77
CA LEU A 117 -3.61 -0.30 4.61
C LEU A 117 -2.61 0.80 4.90
N PHE A 118 -3.06 1.91 5.50
CA PHE A 118 -2.19 3.02 5.84
C PHE A 118 -1.17 2.68 6.91
N HIS A 119 -1.62 1.98 7.96
CA HIS A 119 -0.72 1.61 9.05
C HIS A 119 0.39 0.70 8.55
N TRP A 120 0.03 -0.31 7.75
CA TRP A 120 1.03 -1.22 7.21
C TRP A 120 2.02 -0.46 6.32
N MET A 121 1.49 0.38 5.42
CA MET A 121 2.33 1.13 4.48
C MET A 121 3.30 2.05 5.22
N GLY A 122 2.82 2.82 6.19
CA GLY A 122 3.66 3.74 6.96
C GLY A 122 4.73 3.00 7.75
N THR A 123 4.35 1.94 8.45
CA THR A 123 5.27 1.13 9.25
C THR A 123 6.33 0.49 8.38
N HIS A 124 5.94 -0.05 7.22
CA HIS A 124 6.85 -0.72 6.31
C HIS A 124 7.86 0.26 5.70
N ILE A 125 7.39 1.40 5.19
CA ILE A 125 8.26 2.41 4.59
C ILE A 125 9.24 2.97 5.62
N LEU A 126 8.72 3.43 6.77
CA LEU A 126 9.55 4.08 7.78
C LEU A 126 10.49 3.12 8.51
N GLY A 127 10.09 1.86 8.63
CA GLY A 127 10.89 0.84 9.28
C GLY A 127 11.69 0.01 8.30
N SER A 128 11.03 -0.95 7.67
CA SER A 128 11.68 -1.98 6.86
C SER A 128 12.37 -1.43 5.63
N ASP A 129 11.70 -0.57 4.86
CA ASP A 129 12.27 -0.04 3.62
C ASP A 129 13.45 0.89 3.90
N LYS A 130 13.31 1.80 4.85
CA LYS A 130 14.41 2.69 5.21
C LYS A 130 15.61 1.93 5.72
N HIS A 131 15.36 0.92 6.55
CA HIS A 131 16.46 0.09 7.09
C HIS A 131 17.15 -0.68 5.97
N ALA A 132 16.39 -1.21 5.02
CA ALA A 132 16.93 -2.01 3.93
C ALA A 132 17.67 -1.17 2.87
N LEU A 133 17.20 0.04 2.59
CA LEU A 133 17.66 0.83 1.44
C LEU A 133 18.55 2.04 1.81
N LEU A 134 18.50 2.48 3.03
CA LEU A 134 19.41 3.51 3.53
C LEU A 134 20.53 2.87 4.33
#